data_b39e032998839cc58efd956322ce2c7b
#
_entry.id   b39e032998839cc58efd956322ce2c7b
#
_cell.length_a   1.000
_cell.length_b   1.000
_cell.length_c   1.000
_cell.angle_alpha   90.00
_cell.angle_beta   90.00
_cell.angle_gamma   90.00
#
_symmetry.space_group_name_H-M   'P 1'
#
loop_
_entity.id
_entity.type
_entity.pdbx_description
1 polymer ?
#
loop_
_entity_poly.entity_id
_entity_poly.type
_entity_poly.pdbx_seq_one_letter_code
_entity_poly.pdbx_strand_id
1 'polypeptide(L)'
;MARIAGVNIPNHQHTVIALTAIYGIGRTTSGKICEAAGIACDSKIKDLSEPEMERLREGVAQFTVEGDLRREITMNIKRLMDLGCYRGFRHRKGLPARGQRTRTNARTRKGPRKAIRK
;
A
#
# COMPACT_ATOMS: atom_id res chain seq x y z
N MET A 1 17.45 2.27 12.43
CA MET A 1 16.21 2.60 11.71
C MET A 1 14.98 2.37 12.59
N ALA A 2 14.02 3.27 12.49
CA ALA A 2 12.74 3.09 13.18
C ALA A 2 11.93 1.99 12.50
N ARG A 3 11.14 1.27 13.29
CA ARG A 3 10.32 0.18 12.76
C ARG A 3 8.87 0.38 13.18
N ILE A 4 7.97 0.44 12.20
CA ILE A 4 6.53 0.63 12.42
C ILE A 4 5.78 -0.40 11.58
N ALA A 5 4.81 -1.10 12.18
CA ALA A 5 4.02 -2.14 11.51
C ALA A 5 4.87 -3.23 10.85
N GLY A 6 6.04 -3.52 11.43
CA GLY A 6 6.96 -4.50 10.88
C GLY A 6 7.81 -4.00 9.72
N VAL A 7 7.73 -2.72 9.38
CA VAL A 7 8.46 -2.12 8.25
C VAL A 7 9.56 -1.19 8.77
N ASN A 8 10.74 -1.29 8.20
CA ASN A 8 11.83 -0.37 8.50
C ASN A 8 11.58 0.97 7.82
N ILE A 9 11.49 2.02 8.61
CA ILE A 9 11.17 3.37 8.14
C ILE A 9 12.46 4.16 7.96
N PRO A 10 12.67 4.83 6.80
CA PRO A 10 13.87 5.65 6.61
C PRO A 10 13.95 6.80 7.61
N ASN A 11 15.10 6.92 8.29
CA ASN A 11 15.29 7.93 9.32
C ASN A 11 15.56 9.33 8.76
N HIS A 12 16.09 9.41 7.56
CA HIS A 12 16.51 10.68 6.94
C HIS A 12 15.36 11.43 6.27
N GLN A 13 14.19 10.81 6.14
CA GLN A 13 13.03 11.42 5.49
C GLN A 13 12.14 12.13 6.49
N HIS A 14 11.36 13.09 6.00
CA HIS A 14 10.30 13.70 6.79
C HIS A 14 9.28 12.64 7.19
N THR A 15 8.67 12.82 8.36
CA THR A 15 7.74 11.83 8.91
C THR A 15 6.60 11.49 7.93
N VAL A 16 6.02 12.51 7.29
CA VAL A 16 4.90 12.29 6.37
C VAL A 16 5.31 11.46 5.14
N ILE A 17 6.53 11.64 4.68
CA ILE A 17 7.04 10.88 3.53
C ILE A 17 7.49 9.47 3.97
N ALA A 18 8.14 9.39 5.12
CA ALA A 18 8.66 8.12 5.63
C ALA A 18 7.53 7.11 5.91
N LEU A 19 6.39 7.56 6.41
CA LEU A 19 5.25 6.69 6.67
C LEU A 19 4.68 6.07 5.40
N THR A 20 4.87 6.68 4.24
CA THR A 20 4.39 6.11 2.97
C THR A 20 5.12 4.83 2.57
N ALA A 21 6.23 4.48 3.24
CA ALA A 21 6.90 3.20 3.04
C ALA A 21 6.04 2.01 3.52
N ILE A 22 5.05 2.27 4.36
CA ILE A 22 4.13 1.23 4.84
C ILE A 22 3.06 0.99 3.80
N TYR A 23 2.86 -0.25 3.41
CA TYR A 23 1.83 -0.62 2.43
C TYR A 23 0.43 -0.30 3.01
N GLY A 24 -0.32 0.52 2.31
CA GLY A 24 -1.63 0.97 2.73
C GLY A 24 -1.68 2.39 3.27
N ILE A 25 -0.52 3.04 3.44
CA ILE A 25 -0.44 4.42 3.89
C ILE A 25 0.12 5.27 2.75
N GLY A 26 -0.69 6.19 2.25
CA GLY A 26 -0.28 7.18 1.28
C GLY A 26 -0.08 8.54 1.92
N ARG A 27 0.15 9.57 1.11
CA ARG A 27 0.39 10.93 1.61
C ARG A 27 -0.73 11.46 2.49
N THR A 28 -1.97 11.26 2.07
CA THR A 28 -3.13 11.79 2.81
C THR A 28 -3.27 11.12 4.17
N THR A 29 -3.20 9.79 4.20
CA THR A 29 -3.29 9.03 5.44
C THR A 29 -2.13 9.35 6.36
N SER A 30 -0.94 9.47 5.81
CA SER A 30 0.26 9.85 6.57
C SER A 30 0.11 11.23 7.22
N GLY A 31 -0.42 12.20 6.47
CA GLY A 31 -0.70 13.54 7.01
C GLY A 31 -1.70 13.50 8.15
N LYS A 32 -2.76 12.70 8.03
CA LYS A 32 -3.76 12.53 9.09
C LYS A 32 -3.17 11.90 10.34
N ILE A 33 -2.29 10.92 10.18
CA ILE A 33 -1.63 10.26 11.31
C ILE A 33 -0.72 11.25 12.04
N CYS A 34 0.06 12.04 11.31
CA CYS A 34 0.94 13.05 11.90
C CYS A 34 0.14 14.11 12.65
N GLU A 35 -0.97 14.58 12.08
CA GLU A 35 -1.83 15.57 12.73
C GLU A 35 -2.44 15.03 14.01
N ALA A 36 -2.96 13.82 13.99
CA ALA A 36 -3.55 13.19 15.18
C ALA A 36 -2.51 12.94 16.27
N ALA A 37 -1.26 12.65 15.89
CA ALA A 37 -0.17 12.43 16.84
C ALA A 37 0.45 13.73 17.35
N GLY A 38 0.08 14.88 16.78
CA GLY A 38 0.65 16.16 17.15
C GLY A 38 2.10 16.34 16.71
N ILE A 39 2.50 15.70 15.62
CA ILE A 39 3.86 15.75 15.10
C ILE A 39 3.89 16.62 13.87
N ALA A 40 4.89 17.51 13.78
CA ALA A 40 5.06 18.35 12.60
C ALA A 40 5.41 17.48 11.39
N CYS A 41 4.73 17.74 10.24
CA CYS A 41 4.92 16.94 9.04
C CYS A 41 6.34 17.05 8.47
N ASP A 42 7.03 18.15 8.70
CA ASP A 42 8.39 18.40 8.23
C ASP A 42 9.47 17.90 9.19
N SER A 43 9.10 17.29 10.31
CA SER A 43 10.05 16.68 11.24
C SER A 43 10.58 15.37 10.64
N LYS A 44 11.88 15.16 10.76
CA LYS A 44 12.49 13.90 10.31
C LYS A 44 12.31 12.81 11.36
N ILE A 45 12.23 11.58 10.93
CA ILE A 45 12.04 10.43 11.84
C ILE A 45 13.13 10.38 12.91
N LYS A 46 14.38 10.66 12.53
CA LYS A 46 15.51 10.63 13.45
C LYS A 46 15.43 11.65 14.59
N ASP A 47 14.64 12.71 14.39
CA ASP A 47 14.50 13.80 15.36
C ASP A 47 13.34 13.57 16.34
N LEU A 48 12.60 12.48 16.17
CA LEU A 48 11.44 12.17 17.03
C LEU A 48 11.88 11.47 18.31
N SER A 49 11.20 11.81 19.41
CA SER A 49 11.41 11.14 20.71
C SER A 49 10.63 9.82 20.75
N GLU A 50 10.96 8.96 21.73
CA GLU A 50 10.24 7.69 21.91
C GLU A 50 8.73 7.86 22.14
N PRO A 51 8.26 8.81 22.99
CA PRO A 51 6.82 9.05 23.11
C PRO A 51 6.15 9.44 21.79
N GLU A 52 6.83 10.22 20.95
CA GLU A 52 6.32 10.60 19.64
C GLU A 52 6.23 9.40 18.70
N MET A 53 7.25 8.53 18.71
CA MET A 53 7.24 7.30 17.94
C MET A 53 6.10 6.38 18.36
N GLU A 54 5.84 6.27 19.65
CA GLU A 54 4.72 5.47 20.16
C GLU A 54 3.38 6.02 19.67
N ARG A 55 3.20 7.32 19.65
CA ARG A 55 1.99 7.95 19.11
C ARG A 55 1.80 7.65 17.63
N LEU A 56 2.89 7.63 16.86
CA LEU A 56 2.83 7.25 15.45
C LEU A 56 2.42 5.79 15.31
N ARG A 57 2.99 4.90 16.11
CA ARG A 57 2.63 3.46 16.06
C ARG A 57 1.16 3.25 16.39
N GLU A 58 0.64 3.95 17.38
CA GLU A 58 -0.79 3.89 17.73
C GLU A 58 -1.66 4.39 16.58
N GLY A 59 -1.26 5.50 15.94
CA GLY A 59 -1.99 6.03 14.80
C GLY A 59 -2.02 5.07 13.61
N VAL A 60 -0.90 4.43 13.33
CA VAL A 60 -0.82 3.44 12.25
C VAL A 60 -1.65 2.20 12.57
N ALA A 61 -1.71 1.79 13.83
CA ALA A 61 -2.46 0.61 14.25
C ALA A 61 -3.97 0.74 14.02
N GLN A 62 -4.48 1.96 13.85
CA GLN A 62 -5.90 2.19 13.55
C GLN A 62 -6.28 1.88 12.11
N PHE A 63 -5.31 1.67 11.24
CA PHE A 63 -5.53 1.39 9.82
C PHE A 63 -5.16 -0.04 9.49
N THR A 64 -5.84 -0.60 8.50
CA THR A 64 -5.45 -1.92 7.95
C THR A 64 -4.27 -1.71 7.00
N VAL A 65 -3.12 -2.24 7.36
CA VAL A 65 -1.88 -2.02 6.60
C VAL A 65 -1.12 -3.34 6.42
N GLU A 66 -0.13 -3.31 5.54
CA GLU A 66 0.80 -4.41 5.27
C GLU A 66 0.11 -5.76 5.05
N GLY A 67 0.52 -6.81 5.76
CA GLY A 67 -0.01 -8.16 5.56
C GLY A 67 -1.51 -8.27 5.67
N ASP A 68 -2.12 -7.56 6.62
CA ASP A 68 -3.57 -7.55 6.81
C ASP A 68 -4.28 -6.94 5.61
N LEU A 69 -3.74 -5.84 5.06
CA LEU A 69 -4.30 -5.21 3.87
C LEU A 69 -4.15 -6.11 2.64
N ARG A 70 -2.98 -6.72 2.48
CA ARG A 70 -2.75 -7.65 1.36
C ARG A 70 -3.71 -8.82 1.41
N ARG A 71 -3.95 -9.36 2.61
CA ARG A 71 -4.91 -10.44 2.82
C ARG A 71 -6.32 -10.01 2.47
N GLU A 72 -6.73 -8.83 2.89
CA GLU A 72 -8.04 -8.27 2.60
C GLU A 72 -8.24 -8.09 1.08
N ILE A 73 -7.26 -7.54 0.39
CA ILE A 73 -7.32 -7.37 -1.07
C ILE A 73 -7.44 -8.72 -1.76
N THR A 74 -6.65 -9.69 -1.35
CA THR A 74 -6.67 -11.04 -1.92
C THR A 74 -8.03 -11.70 -1.71
N MET A 75 -8.60 -11.56 -0.51
CA MET A 75 -9.92 -12.10 -0.19
C MET A 75 -11.03 -11.44 -1.01
N ASN A 76 -10.93 -10.12 -1.22
CA ASN A 76 -11.92 -9.39 -2.02
C ASN A 76 -11.89 -9.85 -3.48
N ILE A 77 -10.71 -10.05 -4.03
CA ILE A 77 -10.54 -10.57 -5.39
C ILE A 77 -11.08 -11.99 -5.50
N LYS A 78 -10.76 -12.84 -4.52
CA LYS A 78 -11.24 -14.21 -4.48
C LYS A 78 -12.77 -14.27 -4.42
N ARG A 79 -13.38 -13.38 -3.63
CA ARG A 79 -14.84 -13.28 -3.57
C ARG A 79 -15.45 -12.99 -4.93
N LEU A 80 -14.85 -12.06 -5.68
CA LEU A 80 -15.32 -11.74 -7.03
C LEU A 80 -15.21 -12.95 -7.96
N MET A 81 -14.12 -13.71 -7.85
CA MET A 81 -13.94 -14.93 -8.64
C MET A 81 -14.97 -16.00 -8.26
N ASP A 82 -15.24 -16.18 -6.98
CA ASP A 82 -16.20 -17.17 -6.48
C ASP A 82 -17.63 -16.81 -6.88
N LEU A 83 -17.96 -15.51 -6.97
CA LEU A 83 -19.27 -15.06 -7.43
C LEU A 83 -19.48 -15.29 -8.93
N GLY A 84 -18.40 -15.51 -9.69
CA GLY A 84 -18.48 -15.72 -11.13
C GLY A 84 -18.88 -14.48 -11.92
N CYS A 85 -18.69 -13.29 -11.35
CA CYS A 85 -18.99 -12.04 -12.06
C CYS A 85 -17.91 -11.69 -13.09
N TYR A 86 -18.20 -10.72 -13.96
CA TYR A 86 -17.26 -10.30 -15.00
C TYR A 86 -15.93 -9.81 -14.41
N ARG A 87 -15.99 -9.03 -13.34
CA ARG A 87 -14.76 -8.54 -12.69
C ARG A 87 -13.89 -9.68 -12.19
N GLY A 88 -14.49 -10.68 -11.55
CA GLY A 88 -13.77 -11.86 -11.07
C GLY A 88 -13.16 -12.67 -12.21
N PHE A 89 -13.88 -12.80 -13.31
CA PHE A 89 -13.39 -13.46 -14.51
C PHE A 89 -12.14 -12.78 -15.07
N ARG A 90 -12.14 -11.44 -15.10
CA ARG A 90 -10.98 -10.66 -15.54
C ARG A 90 -9.78 -10.87 -14.61
N HIS A 91 -10.00 -10.90 -13.30
CA HIS A 91 -8.94 -11.18 -12.34
C HIS A 91 -8.37 -12.60 -12.52
N ARG A 92 -9.23 -13.56 -12.74
CA ARG A 92 -8.80 -14.96 -12.95
C ARG A 92 -7.88 -15.09 -14.17
N LYS A 93 -8.18 -14.38 -15.23
CA LYS A 93 -7.39 -14.42 -16.47
C LYS A 93 -6.19 -13.47 -16.47
N GLY A 94 -6.02 -12.67 -15.42
CA GLY A 94 -4.94 -11.69 -15.36
C GLY A 94 -5.10 -10.54 -16.35
N LEU A 95 -6.33 -10.17 -16.67
CA LEU A 95 -6.65 -9.11 -17.62
C LEU A 95 -7.13 -7.85 -16.88
N PRO A 96 -7.02 -6.66 -17.52
CA PRO A 96 -7.56 -5.45 -16.92
C PRO A 96 -9.05 -5.56 -16.62
N ALA A 97 -9.46 -5.16 -15.40
CA ALA A 97 -10.84 -5.29 -14.95
C ALA A 97 -11.68 -4.04 -15.17
N ARG A 98 -11.07 -2.92 -15.57
CA ARG A 98 -11.71 -1.61 -15.66
C ARG A 98 -11.93 -1.12 -17.09
N GLY A 99 -12.20 -2.04 -18.03
CA GLY A 99 -12.55 -1.68 -19.39
C GLY A 99 -11.41 -1.19 -20.27
N GLN A 100 -10.18 -1.44 -19.86
CA GLN A 100 -9.00 -1.03 -20.62
C GLN A 100 -8.81 -1.95 -21.84
N ARG A 101 -8.15 -1.41 -22.86
CA ARG A 101 -7.85 -2.18 -24.07
C ARG A 101 -6.86 -3.30 -23.77
N THR A 102 -7.08 -4.46 -24.36
CA THR A 102 -6.18 -5.60 -24.22
C THR A 102 -5.39 -5.89 -25.48
N ARG A 103 -5.86 -5.35 -26.61
CA ARG A 103 -5.26 -5.62 -27.93
C ARG A 103 -3.86 -5.02 -28.08
N THR A 104 -3.59 -3.86 -27.49
CA THR A 104 -2.35 -3.13 -27.70
C THR A 104 -1.47 -3.10 -26.45
N ASN A 105 -2.01 -2.60 -25.33
CA ASN A 105 -1.26 -2.36 -24.11
C ASN A 105 -1.67 -3.35 -23.02
N ALA A 106 -1.95 -2.88 -21.80
CA ALA A 106 -2.31 -3.68 -20.64
C ALA A 106 -1.12 -4.48 -20.07
N ARG A 107 0.09 -3.96 -20.23
CA ARG A 107 1.31 -4.63 -19.77
C ARG A 107 1.40 -4.78 -18.26
N THR A 108 0.80 -3.86 -17.49
CA THR A 108 0.82 -3.95 -16.03
C THR A 108 0.17 -5.25 -15.53
N ARG A 109 -0.93 -5.65 -16.16
CA ARG A 109 -1.63 -6.90 -15.79
C ARG A 109 -1.05 -8.11 -16.48
N LYS A 110 -0.71 -7.99 -17.76
CA LYS A 110 -0.19 -9.10 -18.56
C LYS A 110 1.28 -9.38 -18.31
N GLY A 111 2.02 -8.40 -17.80
CA GLY A 111 3.45 -8.48 -17.67
C GLY A 111 4.21 -8.10 -18.93
N PRO A 112 5.54 -8.13 -18.89
CA PRO A 112 6.37 -7.82 -20.07
C PRO A 112 6.10 -8.76 -21.22
N ARG A 113 6.32 -8.26 -22.45
CA ARG A 113 6.19 -9.11 -23.64
C ARG A 113 7.23 -10.20 -23.63
N LYS A 114 6.80 -11.42 -23.94
CA LYS A 114 7.71 -12.55 -24.05
C LYS A 114 8.18 -12.69 -25.50
N ALA A 115 9.45 -13.03 -25.66
CA ALA A 115 9.99 -13.33 -26.99
C ALA A 115 9.33 -14.58 -27.56
N ILE A 116 9.04 -14.54 -28.86
CA ILE A 116 8.50 -15.71 -29.57
C ILE A 116 9.65 -16.66 -29.86
N ARG A 117 9.56 -17.87 -29.33
CA ARG A 117 10.51 -18.94 -29.65
C ARG A 117 10.00 -19.71 -30.88
N LYS A 118 10.88 -19.83 -31.83
CA LYS A 118 10.61 -20.67 -33.02
C LYS A 118 11.22 -22.05 -32.83
#